data_589968bd2bf9300c10bdda7eeac814cb
#
_entry.id   589968bd2bf9300c10bdda7eeac814cb
#
_cell.length_a   1.000
_cell.length_b   1.000
_cell.length_c   1.000
_cell.angle_alpha   90.00
_cell.angle_beta   90.00
_cell.angle_gamma   90.00
#
_symmetry.space_group_name_H-M   'P 1'
#
loop_
_entity.id
_entity.type
_entity.pdbx_description
1 polymer ?
#
loop_
_entity_poly.entity_id
_entity_poly.type
_entity_poly.pdbx_seq_one_letter_code
_entity_poly.pdbx_strand_id
1 'polypeptide(L)'
;KISFVSERGEQSISNIRVQANQISWKAQADSIALNPATVLMPLLKGQLPDINSWTEKAQVTGELFSLKAAGQTSLSQWTISGHAKQLGFNPINNAPGLHDFSGVFAIDNKGGTFRFINSKPQLDWPVSLGKPISSTIDGALIWWKSGTDWVLAARDLHWQGEGLDITVDSQLQMYQSGKAPMLNLAANLKTFDFTTAKRFWLRHLMNESTIQWLDMALVKGEIRNASVLLSGNLDHWPFADKTGRFSARTVLFAE
;
A
#
# COMPACT_ATOMS: atom_id res chain seq x y z
N LYS A 1 22.70 -20.95 -8.91
CA LYS A 1 22.65 -19.51 -8.67
C LYS A 1 22.89 -18.82 -10.02
N ILE A 2 21.98 -17.96 -10.42
CA ILE A 2 22.16 -17.09 -11.58
C ILE A 2 22.35 -15.69 -11.02
N SER A 3 23.48 -15.06 -11.32
CA SER A 3 23.75 -13.67 -10.96
C SER A 3 23.76 -12.83 -12.21
N PHE A 4 23.13 -11.66 -12.14
CA PHE A 4 23.18 -10.65 -13.18
C PHE A 4 23.90 -9.43 -12.62
N VAL A 5 24.87 -8.92 -13.34
CA VAL A 5 25.53 -7.66 -13.01
C VAL A 5 24.96 -6.59 -13.94
N SER A 6 24.35 -5.58 -13.37
CA SER A 6 23.95 -4.37 -14.11
C SER A 6 24.81 -3.20 -13.67
N GLU A 7 24.79 -2.10 -14.43
CA GLU A 7 25.48 -0.86 -14.06
C GLU A 7 25.08 -0.32 -12.67
N ARG A 8 24.00 -0.85 -12.08
CA ARG A 8 23.44 -0.43 -10.79
C ARG A 8 23.59 -1.47 -9.67
N GLY A 9 24.38 -2.53 -9.89
CA GLY A 9 24.70 -3.52 -8.87
C GLY A 9 24.44 -4.98 -9.25
N GLU A 10 24.91 -5.91 -8.42
CA GLU A 10 24.72 -7.35 -8.59
C GLU A 10 23.34 -7.77 -8.11
N GLN A 11 22.60 -8.45 -8.97
CA GLN A 11 21.32 -9.09 -8.63
C GLN A 11 21.51 -10.61 -8.61
N SER A 12 20.96 -11.26 -7.61
CA SER A 12 21.04 -12.71 -7.54
C SER A 12 19.65 -13.34 -7.45
N ILE A 13 19.44 -14.32 -8.30
CA ILE A 13 18.30 -15.25 -8.19
C ILE A 13 18.88 -16.59 -7.78
N SER A 14 18.39 -17.14 -6.67
CA SER A 14 18.87 -18.40 -6.14
C SER A 14 17.97 -19.55 -6.58
N ASN A 15 18.61 -20.65 -7.08
CA ASN A 15 17.97 -21.94 -7.31
C ASN A 15 16.67 -21.88 -8.11
N ILE A 16 16.71 -21.31 -9.31
CA ILE A 16 15.56 -21.35 -10.21
C ILE A 16 15.36 -22.77 -10.74
N ARG A 17 14.14 -23.26 -10.64
CA ARG A 17 13.67 -24.49 -11.29
C ARG A 17 12.47 -24.16 -12.15
N VAL A 18 12.50 -24.53 -13.41
CA VAL A 18 11.41 -24.36 -14.36
C VAL A 18 11.07 -25.70 -14.98
N GLN A 19 9.81 -26.03 -15.00
CA GLN A 19 9.24 -27.19 -15.70
C GLN A 19 8.11 -26.69 -16.59
N ALA A 20 8.16 -27.07 -17.85
CA ALA A 20 7.12 -26.66 -18.81
C ALA A 20 6.81 -27.83 -19.77
N ASN A 21 5.58 -27.86 -20.23
CA ASN A 21 5.10 -28.68 -21.33
C ASN A 21 4.28 -27.81 -22.31
N GLN A 22 3.59 -28.43 -23.27
CA GLN A 22 2.82 -27.69 -24.29
C GLN A 22 1.62 -26.93 -23.70
N ILE A 23 1.14 -27.30 -22.51
CA ILE A 23 -0.11 -26.79 -21.94
C ILE A 23 0.16 -25.91 -20.71
N SER A 24 1.14 -26.28 -19.88
CA SER A 24 1.36 -25.64 -18.59
C SER A 24 2.85 -25.50 -18.26
N TRP A 25 3.13 -24.60 -17.33
CA TRP A 25 4.46 -24.39 -16.78
C TRP A 25 4.41 -24.22 -15.26
N LYS A 26 5.50 -24.56 -14.58
CA LYS A 26 5.73 -24.30 -13.16
C LYS A 26 7.14 -23.75 -13.00
N ALA A 27 7.30 -22.78 -12.12
CA ALA A 27 8.58 -22.21 -11.76
C ALA A 27 8.69 -22.06 -10.25
N GLN A 28 9.90 -22.22 -9.73
CA GLN A 28 10.22 -22.01 -8.33
C GLN A 28 11.55 -21.27 -8.25
N ALA A 29 11.67 -20.37 -7.27
CA ALA A 29 12.93 -19.73 -6.93
C ALA A 29 13.04 -19.60 -5.40
N ASP A 30 14.24 -19.83 -4.87
CA ASP A 30 14.47 -19.71 -3.42
C ASP A 30 14.42 -18.24 -2.99
N SER A 31 15.11 -17.37 -3.73
CA SER A 31 15.04 -15.92 -3.48
C SER A 31 15.31 -15.08 -4.72
N ILE A 32 14.75 -13.88 -4.73
CA ILE A 32 14.97 -12.81 -5.71
C ILE A 32 15.12 -11.49 -4.96
N ALA A 33 16.29 -10.87 -5.04
CA ALA A 33 16.47 -9.52 -4.54
C ALA A 33 15.81 -8.51 -5.50
N LEU A 34 14.98 -7.65 -4.94
CA LEU A 34 14.39 -6.50 -5.66
C LEU A 34 15.29 -5.29 -5.41
N ASN A 35 15.84 -4.75 -6.45
CA ASN A 35 16.50 -3.47 -6.36
C ASN A 35 16.00 -2.58 -7.51
N PRO A 36 16.21 -1.25 -7.49
CA PRO A 36 15.68 -0.32 -8.50
C PRO A 36 16.04 -0.66 -9.95
N ALA A 37 17.01 -1.53 -10.15
CA ALA A 37 17.47 -1.97 -11.46
C ALA A 37 16.93 -3.35 -11.88
N THR A 38 15.78 -3.78 -11.34
CA THR A 38 15.30 -5.16 -11.51
C THR A 38 15.19 -5.56 -12.97
N VAL A 39 16.08 -6.43 -13.42
CA VAL A 39 16.17 -6.95 -14.79
C VAL A 39 14.92 -7.74 -15.21
N LEU A 40 14.11 -8.17 -14.24
CA LEU A 40 12.88 -8.91 -14.50
C LEU A 40 11.69 -8.03 -14.93
N MET A 41 11.74 -6.73 -14.70
CA MET A 41 10.66 -5.81 -15.09
C MET A 41 10.41 -5.76 -16.60
N PRO A 42 11.44 -5.84 -17.48
CA PRO A 42 11.21 -5.95 -18.91
C PRO A 42 10.38 -7.15 -19.34
N LEU A 43 10.40 -8.26 -18.59
CA LEU A 43 9.59 -9.44 -18.89
C LEU A 43 8.09 -9.20 -18.62
N LEU A 44 7.76 -8.21 -17.82
CA LEU A 44 6.39 -7.78 -17.50
C LEU A 44 5.90 -6.62 -18.37
N LYS A 45 6.79 -6.03 -19.19
CA LYS A 45 6.50 -4.83 -20.01
C LYS A 45 5.27 -4.93 -20.91
N GLY A 46 4.87 -6.11 -21.34
CA GLY A 46 3.69 -6.30 -22.18
C GLY A 46 2.39 -6.47 -21.40
N GLN A 47 2.45 -6.73 -20.10
CA GLN A 47 1.29 -7.11 -19.29
C GLN A 47 0.79 -5.96 -18.40
N LEU A 48 1.65 -5.03 -17.99
CA LEU A 48 1.35 -4.00 -17.02
C LEU A 48 2.15 -2.70 -17.31
N PRO A 49 1.83 -1.96 -18.40
CA PRO A 49 2.62 -0.79 -18.82
C PRO A 49 2.73 0.31 -17.76
N ASP A 50 1.68 0.53 -16.98
CA ASP A 50 1.67 1.58 -15.95
C ASP A 50 2.48 1.22 -14.70
N ILE A 51 2.59 -0.06 -14.37
CA ILE A 51 3.39 -0.54 -13.22
C ILE A 51 4.88 -0.31 -13.45
N ASN A 52 5.38 -0.42 -14.68
CA ASN A 52 6.80 -0.22 -14.96
C ASN A 52 7.26 1.21 -14.65
N SER A 53 6.49 2.20 -15.08
CA SER A 53 6.80 3.60 -14.81
C SER A 53 6.71 3.94 -13.32
N TRP A 54 5.78 3.32 -12.62
CA TRP A 54 5.63 3.49 -11.18
C TRP A 54 6.79 2.85 -10.40
N THR A 55 7.16 1.60 -10.71
CA THR A 55 8.23 0.89 -10.01
C THR A 55 9.62 1.53 -10.22
N GLU A 56 9.87 2.08 -11.40
CA GLU A 56 11.10 2.84 -11.67
C GLU A 56 11.18 4.11 -10.79
N LYS A 57 10.08 4.85 -10.69
CA LYS A 57 9.99 6.05 -9.85
C LYS A 57 10.00 5.73 -8.35
N ALA A 58 9.27 4.69 -7.96
CA ALA A 58 9.13 4.25 -6.58
C ALA A 58 10.40 3.59 -6.02
N GLN A 59 11.34 3.20 -6.87
CA GLN A 59 12.58 2.53 -6.47
C GLN A 59 12.32 1.35 -5.52
N VAL A 60 11.52 0.40 -5.98
CA VAL A 60 11.12 -0.76 -5.16
C VAL A 60 12.34 -1.57 -4.72
N THR A 61 12.43 -1.86 -3.43
CA THR A 61 13.52 -2.60 -2.78
C THR A 61 13.00 -3.78 -1.98
N GLY A 62 13.90 -4.67 -1.51
CA GLY A 62 13.60 -5.80 -0.65
C GLY A 62 13.93 -7.14 -1.29
N GLU A 63 13.41 -8.22 -0.71
CA GLU A 63 13.66 -9.58 -1.14
C GLU A 63 12.34 -10.38 -1.19
N LEU A 64 12.18 -11.14 -2.27
CA LEU A 64 11.13 -12.16 -2.40
C LEU A 64 11.76 -13.53 -2.23
N PHE A 65 11.14 -14.43 -1.48
CA PHE A 65 11.66 -15.76 -1.23
C PHE A 65 10.58 -16.84 -1.21
N SER A 66 11.02 -18.10 -1.36
CA SER A 66 10.11 -19.26 -1.48
C SER A 66 9.06 -19.09 -2.59
N LEU A 67 9.51 -18.53 -3.71
CA LEU A 67 8.62 -18.20 -4.83
C LEU A 67 8.13 -19.47 -5.51
N LYS A 68 6.83 -19.50 -5.78
CA LYS A 68 6.17 -20.53 -6.58
C LYS A 68 5.30 -19.82 -7.63
N ALA A 69 5.47 -20.21 -8.87
CA ALA A 69 4.65 -19.73 -9.96
C ALA A 69 4.18 -20.91 -10.81
N ALA A 70 2.97 -20.83 -11.31
CA ALA A 70 2.41 -21.83 -12.22
C ALA A 70 1.42 -21.14 -13.17
N GLY A 71 1.26 -21.70 -14.34
CA GLY A 71 0.30 -21.17 -15.30
C GLY A 71 0.15 -22.01 -16.53
N GLN A 72 -0.75 -21.58 -17.41
CA GLN A 72 -0.90 -22.12 -18.75
C GLN A 72 0.13 -21.50 -19.69
N THR A 73 0.54 -22.26 -20.70
CA THR A 73 1.51 -21.77 -21.70
C THR A 73 0.98 -20.57 -22.49
N SER A 74 -0.35 -20.48 -22.65
CA SER A 74 -1.03 -19.31 -23.24
C SER A 74 -0.96 -18.04 -22.37
N LEU A 75 -0.46 -18.12 -21.13
CA LEU A 75 -0.45 -17.06 -20.11
C LEU A 75 -1.86 -16.51 -19.77
N SER A 76 -2.93 -17.17 -20.19
CA SER A 76 -4.30 -16.76 -19.89
C SER A 76 -4.67 -16.97 -18.41
N GLN A 77 -4.02 -17.93 -17.76
CA GLN A 77 -4.15 -18.21 -16.34
C GLN A 77 -2.76 -18.45 -15.74
N TRP A 78 -2.45 -17.74 -14.68
CA TRP A 78 -1.21 -17.91 -13.94
C TRP A 78 -1.41 -17.52 -12.48
N THR A 79 -0.60 -18.09 -11.61
CA THR A 79 -0.54 -17.74 -10.19
C THR A 79 0.92 -17.60 -9.76
N ILE A 80 1.17 -16.66 -8.86
CA ILE A 80 2.48 -16.47 -8.22
C ILE A 80 2.22 -16.31 -6.73
N SER A 81 3.01 -17.01 -5.90
CA SER A 81 2.95 -16.86 -4.46
C SER A 81 4.34 -16.92 -3.86
N GLY A 82 4.49 -16.35 -2.67
CA GLY A 82 5.77 -16.31 -1.97
C GLY A 82 5.71 -15.47 -0.71
N HIS A 83 6.90 -15.25 -0.17
CA HIS A 83 7.11 -14.36 0.96
C HIS A 83 7.88 -13.14 0.50
N ALA A 84 7.62 -12.03 1.16
CA ALA A 84 8.30 -10.77 0.98
C ALA A 84 8.99 -10.37 2.28
N LYS A 85 10.23 -9.88 2.18
CA LYS A 85 11.03 -9.42 3.32
C LYS A 85 11.57 -8.04 3.04
N GLN A 86 11.35 -7.14 3.99
CA GLN A 86 11.86 -5.77 3.95
C GLN A 86 11.57 -5.08 2.60
N LEU A 87 10.34 -5.27 2.10
CA LEU A 87 9.92 -4.53 0.92
C LEU A 87 9.86 -3.04 1.23
N GLY A 88 10.18 -2.24 0.24
CA GLY A 88 10.08 -0.80 0.34
C GLY A 88 9.84 -0.15 -1.02
N PHE A 89 9.22 1.02 -0.97
CA PHE A 89 9.09 1.91 -2.12
C PHE A 89 9.05 3.37 -1.65
N ASN A 90 9.65 4.25 -2.42
CA ASN A 90 9.73 5.67 -2.11
C ASN A 90 8.40 6.39 -2.40
N PRO A 91 8.14 7.53 -1.72
CA PRO A 91 7.05 8.43 -2.06
C PRO A 91 7.13 8.88 -3.52
N ILE A 92 5.98 8.97 -4.19
CA ILE A 92 5.91 9.50 -5.56
C ILE A 92 4.87 10.62 -5.58
N ASN A 93 5.27 11.82 -6.00
CA ASN A 93 4.44 13.01 -5.99
C ASN A 93 3.85 13.23 -4.58
N ASN A 94 2.51 13.22 -4.45
CA ASN A 94 1.80 13.38 -3.19
C ASN A 94 1.43 12.04 -2.52
N ALA A 95 1.76 10.89 -3.13
CA ALA A 95 1.49 9.58 -2.55
C ALA A 95 2.58 9.17 -1.56
N PRO A 96 2.21 8.48 -0.46
CA PRO A 96 3.18 8.00 0.52
C PRO A 96 4.06 6.89 -0.04
N GLY A 97 5.27 6.76 0.53
CA GLY A 97 6.12 5.59 0.46
C GLY A 97 5.96 4.71 1.69
N LEU A 98 6.39 3.48 1.58
CA LEU A 98 6.40 2.52 2.69
C LEU A 98 7.70 1.72 2.63
N HIS A 99 8.42 1.60 3.74
CA HIS A 99 9.69 0.89 3.83
C HIS A 99 9.61 -0.23 4.88
N ASP A 100 10.46 -1.25 4.72
CA ASP A 100 10.66 -2.34 5.69
C ASP A 100 9.41 -3.17 6.01
N PHE A 101 8.47 -3.30 5.07
CA PHE A 101 7.33 -4.17 5.28
C PHE A 101 7.60 -5.61 4.81
N SER A 102 7.02 -6.57 5.52
CA SER A 102 7.20 -7.99 5.26
C SER A 102 5.87 -8.73 5.30
N GLY A 103 5.77 -9.84 4.57
CA GLY A 103 4.51 -10.57 4.53
C GLY A 103 4.52 -11.76 3.56
N VAL A 104 3.34 -12.30 3.33
CA VAL A 104 3.09 -13.32 2.32
C VAL A 104 2.16 -12.78 1.25
N PHE A 105 2.34 -13.23 0.02
CA PHE A 105 1.50 -12.80 -1.07
C PHE A 105 1.08 -13.97 -1.96
N ALA A 106 -0.06 -13.80 -2.60
CA ALA A 106 -0.54 -14.64 -3.67
C ALA A 106 -1.20 -13.73 -4.72
N ILE A 107 -0.84 -13.90 -5.98
CA ILE A 107 -1.25 -13.05 -7.09
C ILE A 107 -1.65 -13.93 -8.26
N ASP A 108 -2.67 -13.55 -8.99
CA ASP A 108 -3.04 -14.13 -10.26
C ASP A 108 -3.37 -13.04 -11.31
N ASN A 109 -3.82 -13.44 -12.48
CA ASN A 109 -4.20 -12.51 -13.56
C ASN A 109 -5.48 -11.71 -13.28
N LYS A 110 -6.18 -11.95 -12.16
CA LYS A 110 -7.40 -11.24 -11.76
C LYS A 110 -7.20 -10.36 -10.52
N GLY A 111 -6.14 -10.60 -9.75
CA GLY A 111 -5.88 -9.86 -8.54
C GLY A 111 -4.85 -10.51 -7.63
N GLY A 112 -4.92 -10.19 -6.35
CA GLY A 112 -4.02 -10.78 -5.38
C GLY A 112 -4.30 -10.38 -3.95
N THR A 113 -3.49 -10.93 -3.07
CA THR A 113 -3.50 -10.63 -1.64
C THR A 113 -2.08 -10.41 -1.14
N PHE A 114 -1.92 -9.53 -0.18
CA PHE A 114 -0.71 -9.37 0.61
C PHE A 114 -1.11 -9.33 2.08
N ARG A 115 -0.64 -10.28 2.88
CA ARG A 115 -0.83 -10.31 4.34
C ARG A 115 0.47 -9.90 5.00
N PHE A 116 0.42 -8.87 5.80
CA PHE A 116 1.55 -8.43 6.64
C PHE A 116 1.87 -9.50 7.70
N ILE A 117 3.16 -9.78 7.93
CA ILE A 117 3.63 -10.73 8.94
C ILE A 117 4.89 -10.15 9.58
N ASN A 118 4.86 -9.97 10.90
CA ASN A 118 5.98 -9.39 11.67
C ASN A 118 6.53 -8.12 11.01
N SER A 119 5.65 -7.33 10.45
CA SER A 119 6.00 -6.17 9.64
C SER A 119 6.16 -4.94 10.53
N LYS A 120 7.30 -4.25 10.37
CA LYS A 120 7.62 -3.01 11.11
C LYS A 120 7.92 -1.89 10.11
N PRO A 121 6.92 -1.48 9.32
CA PRO A 121 7.14 -0.51 8.27
C PRO A 121 7.42 0.89 8.82
N GLN A 122 8.09 1.67 7.97
CA GLN A 122 8.17 3.12 8.09
C GLN A 122 7.30 3.74 7.00
N LEU A 123 6.27 4.47 7.41
CA LEU A 123 5.46 5.28 6.50
C LEU A 123 6.20 6.59 6.24
N ASP A 124 6.56 6.81 5.00
CA ASP A 124 7.18 8.04 4.53
C ASP A 124 6.19 8.84 3.68
N TRP A 125 5.67 9.93 4.23
CA TRP A 125 4.74 10.82 3.54
C TRP A 125 5.15 12.28 3.74
N PRO A 126 6.15 12.77 3.02
CA PRO A 126 6.77 14.08 3.28
C PRO A 126 5.79 15.26 3.25
N VAL A 127 4.83 15.24 2.32
CA VAL A 127 3.84 16.33 2.17
C VAL A 127 2.83 16.41 3.33
N SER A 128 2.70 15.33 4.13
CA SER A 128 1.75 15.26 5.24
C SER A 128 2.42 15.10 6.59
N LEU A 129 3.37 14.18 6.70
CA LEU A 129 3.97 13.78 7.98
C LEU A 129 5.27 14.54 8.30
N GLY A 130 5.93 15.09 7.29
CA GLY A 130 7.25 15.72 7.41
C GLY A 130 8.39 14.73 7.65
N LYS A 131 8.29 13.85 8.65
CA LYS A 131 9.27 12.79 8.95
C LYS A 131 8.59 11.43 8.88
N PRO A 132 9.30 10.36 8.46
CA PRO A 132 8.77 9.02 8.49
C PRO A 132 8.29 8.59 9.88
N ILE A 133 7.25 7.76 9.92
CA ILE A 133 6.70 7.18 11.14
C ILE A 133 6.99 5.69 11.17
N SER A 134 7.67 5.24 12.21
CA SER A 134 7.89 3.81 12.46
C SER A 134 6.68 3.21 13.17
N SER A 135 6.28 2.03 12.72
CA SER A 135 5.07 1.38 13.22
C SER A 135 5.15 -0.14 13.14
N THR A 136 4.18 -0.81 13.70
CA THR A 136 3.86 -2.21 13.39
C THR A 136 2.57 -2.24 12.59
N ILE A 137 2.49 -3.15 11.64
CA ILE A 137 1.30 -3.33 10.82
C ILE A 137 0.96 -4.82 10.74
N ASP A 138 -0.31 -5.14 10.90
CA ASP A 138 -0.89 -6.47 10.71
C ASP A 138 -2.18 -6.34 9.90
N GLY A 139 -2.63 -7.43 9.28
CA GLY A 139 -3.80 -7.43 8.41
C GLY A 139 -3.49 -7.79 6.98
N ALA A 140 -4.40 -7.47 6.07
CA ALA A 140 -4.24 -7.82 4.66
C ALA A 140 -4.67 -6.70 3.71
N LEU A 141 -3.96 -6.63 2.58
CA LEU A 141 -4.38 -5.93 1.38
C LEU A 141 -4.88 -6.96 0.37
N ILE A 142 -5.99 -6.67 -0.27
CA ILE A 142 -6.60 -7.51 -1.30
C ILE A 142 -6.92 -6.61 -2.49
N TRP A 143 -6.57 -7.03 -3.69
CA TRP A 143 -6.93 -6.29 -4.90
C TRP A 143 -7.46 -7.23 -5.95
N TRP A 144 -8.38 -6.74 -6.76
CA TRP A 144 -8.98 -7.53 -7.84
C TRP A 144 -9.51 -6.64 -8.96
N LYS A 145 -9.66 -7.25 -10.13
CA LYS A 145 -10.36 -6.64 -11.25
C LYS A 145 -11.87 -6.75 -11.08
N SER A 146 -12.57 -5.64 -11.27
CA SER A 146 -14.04 -5.55 -11.33
C SER A 146 -14.44 -4.99 -12.69
N GLY A 147 -14.67 -5.88 -13.66
CA GLY A 147 -14.76 -5.49 -15.06
C GLY A 147 -13.43 -4.97 -15.60
N THR A 148 -13.41 -3.72 -16.04
CA THR A 148 -12.19 -3.01 -16.48
C THR A 148 -11.46 -2.32 -15.32
N ASP A 149 -12.13 -2.10 -14.20
CA ASP A 149 -11.64 -1.34 -13.07
C ASP A 149 -10.84 -2.18 -12.09
N TRP A 150 -10.07 -1.51 -11.22
CA TRP A 150 -9.37 -2.15 -10.13
C TRP A 150 -9.98 -1.76 -8.78
N VAL A 151 -10.06 -2.72 -7.89
CA VAL A 151 -10.44 -2.50 -6.50
C VAL A 151 -9.27 -2.92 -5.61
N LEU A 152 -8.91 -2.05 -4.66
CA LEU A 152 -7.96 -2.32 -3.58
C LEU A 152 -8.73 -2.25 -2.25
N ALA A 153 -8.62 -3.26 -1.42
CA ALA A 153 -9.21 -3.29 -0.10
C ALA A 153 -8.15 -3.55 0.98
N ALA A 154 -8.25 -2.85 2.10
CA ALA A 154 -7.61 -3.23 3.36
C ALA A 154 -8.64 -3.96 4.23
N ARG A 155 -8.22 -5.02 4.89
CA ARG A 155 -9.06 -5.82 5.78
C ARG A 155 -8.36 -6.02 7.11
N ASP A 156 -9.06 -5.65 8.20
CA ASP A 156 -8.55 -5.73 9.57
C ASP A 156 -7.12 -5.20 9.69
N LEU A 157 -6.84 -4.08 8.98
CA LEU A 157 -5.51 -3.49 8.95
C LEU A 157 -5.26 -2.77 10.27
N HIS A 158 -4.56 -3.42 11.17
CA HIS A 158 -4.16 -2.83 12.45
C HIS A 158 -2.79 -2.18 12.32
N TRP A 159 -2.73 -0.90 12.60
CA TRP A 159 -1.54 -0.09 12.52
C TRP A 159 -1.28 0.57 13.87
N GLN A 160 -0.11 0.29 14.46
CA GLN A 160 0.27 0.77 15.78
C GLN A 160 1.68 1.34 15.80
N GLY A 161 1.88 2.49 16.42
CA GLY A 161 3.20 3.12 16.64
C GLY A 161 3.11 4.62 16.89
N GLU A 162 4.11 5.19 17.53
CA GLU A 162 4.29 6.63 17.75
C GLU A 162 3.00 7.38 18.18
N GLY A 163 2.25 6.86 19.16
CA GLY A 163 1.00 7.48 19.63
C GLY A 163 -0.22 7.20 18.75
N LEU A 164 -0.12 6.28 17.80
CA LEU A 164 -1.19 5.82 16.93
C LEU A 164 -1.55 4.37 17.24
N ASP A 165 -2.82 4.07 17.43
CA ASP A 165 -3.37 2.71 17.45
C ASP A 165 -4.70 2.76 16.68
N ILE A 166 -4.69 2.25 15.45
CA ILE A 166 -5.82 2.35 14.51
C ILE A 166 -6.08 1.00 13.84
N THR A 167 -7.36 0.67 13.70
CA THR A 167 -7.81 -0.44 12.85
C THR A 167 -8.58 0.15 11.67
N VAL A 168 -8.27 -0.32 10.46
CA VAL A 168 -8.83 0.21 9.21
C VAL A 168 -9.38 -0.92 8.36
N ASP A 169 -10.62 -0.76 7.92
CA ASP A 169 -11.22 -1.44 6.78
C ASP A 169 -11.46 -0.42 5.67
N SER A 170 -11.01 -0.72 4.47
CA SER A 170 -11.21 0.20 3.35
C SER A 170 -11.37 -0.53 2.02
N GLN A 171 -12.01 0.15 1.08
CA GLN A 171 -12.11 -0.26 -0.31
C GLN A 171 -11.98 0.96 -1.21
N LEU A 172 -10.98 0.94 -2.08
CA LEU A 172 -10.72 1.96 -3.09
C LEU A 172 -11.00 1.36 -4.46
N GLN A 173 -11.97 1.92 -5.18
CA GLN A 173 -12.23 1.57 -6.58
C GLN A 173 -11.58 2.59 -7.49
N MET A 174 -10.70 2.13 -8.35
CA MET A 174 -9.97 2.91 -9.34
C MET A 174 -10.54 2.63 -10.72
N TYR A 175 -10.98 3.68 -11.41
CA TYR A 175 -11.65 3.57 -12.71
C TYR A 175 -10.64 3.71 -13.86
N GLN A 176 -10.64 2.76 -14.78
CA GLN A 176 -9.81 2.84 -16.00
C GLN A 176 -10.19 4.05 -16.88
N SER A 177 -11.41 4.53 -16.76
CA SER A 177 -11.90 5.72 -17.47
C SER A 177 -11.25 7.04 -17.05
N GLY A 178 -10.35 7.02 -16.04
CA GLY A 178 -9.75 8.24 -15.47
C GLY A 178 -10.66 9.05 -14.55
N LYS A 179 -11.84 8.55 -14.23
CA LYS A 179 -12.68 9.14 -13.17
C LYS A 179 -11.96 9.02 -11.82
N ALA A 180 -12.20 10.01 -10.96
CA ALA A 180 -11.65 9.97 -9.60
C ALA A 180 -12.08 8.72 -8.83
N PRO A 181 -11.21 8.19 -7.99
CA PRO A 181 -11.48 6.98 -7.22
C PRO A 181 -12.66 7.12 -6.26
N MET A 182 -13.40 6.05 -6.07
CA MET A 182 -14.41 5.89 -5.03
C MET A 182 -13.78 5.24 -3.80
N LEU A 183 -13.79 5.93 -2.66
CA LEU A 183 -13.26 5.40 -1.40
C LEU A 183 -14.39 5.12 -0.41
N ASN A 184 -14.39 3.90 0.14
CA ASN A 184 -15.13 3.54 1.34
C ASN A 184 -14.12 3.19 2.42
N LEU A 185 -14.20 3.83 3.58
CA LEU A 185 -13.28 3.66 4.69
C LEU A 185 -14.04 3.66 6.01
N ALA A 186 -13.72 2.69 6.85
CA ALA A 186 -14.08 2.66 8.26
C ALA A 186 -12.80 2.52 9.09
N ALA A 187 -12.60 3.40 10.05
CA ALA A 187 -11.44 3.37 10.92
C ALA A 187 -11.86 3.54 12.38
N ASN A 188 -11.23 2.77 13.27
CA ASN A 188 -11.35 2.89 14.69
C ASN A 188 -9.99 3.20 15.31
N LEU A 189 -9.91 4.32 16.02
CA LEU A 189 -8.71 4.78 16.71
C LEU A 189 -8.93 4.56 18.21
N LYS A 190 -8.06 3.79 18.85
CA LYS A 190 -8.13 3.58 20.31
C LYS A 190 -7.60 4.79 21.05
N THR A 191 -6.39 5.23 20.69
CA THR A 191 -5.74 6.38 21.30
C THR A 191 -4.92 7.11 20.25
N PHE A 192 -4.96 8.45 20.33
CA PHE A 192 -4.26 9.28 19.38
C PHE A 192 -3.96 10.62 20.04
N ASP A 193 -2.72 10.89 20.42
CA ASP A 193 -2.35 12.17 21.00
C ASP A 193 -2.47 13.31 19.96
N PHE A 194 -2.76 14.52 20.42
CA PHE A 194 -3.00 15.64 19.51
C PHE A 194 -1.75 16.03 18.72
N THR A 195 -0.56 15.84 19.29
CA THR A 195 0.71 16.15 18.60
C THR A 195 0.90 15.23 17.42
N THR A 196 0.68 13.92 17.62
CA THR A 196 0.70 12.91 16.56
C THR A 196 -0.45 13.12 15.60
N ALA A 197 -1.68 13.40 16.07
CA ALA A 197 -2.84 13.67 15.23
C ALA A 197 -2.57 14.78 14.21
N LYS A 198 -1.92 15.87 14.64
CA LYS A 198 -1.55 17.00 13.77
C LYS A 198 -0.66 16.60 12.59
N ARG A 199 0.15 15.56 12.72
CA ARG A 199 1.00 15.05 11.63
C ARG A 199 0.19 14.38 10.52
N PHE A 200 -0.97 13.78 10.84
CA PHE A 200 -1.83 13.10 9.88
C PHE A 200 -2.86 14.01 9.20
N TRP A 201 -2.87 15.30 9.52
CA TRP A 201 -3.75 16.22 8.82
C TRP A 201 -3.25 16.45 7.41
N LEU A 202 -4.13 16.17 6.45
CA LEU A 202 -3.89 16.39 5.03
C LEU A 202 -3.92 17.91 4.73
N ARG A 203 -2.94 18.65 5.31
CA ARG A 203 -2.89 20.12 5.23
C ARG A 203 -2.99 20.63 3.81
N HIS A 204 -2.43 19.91 2.84
CA HIS A 204 -2.49 20.24 1.42
C HIS A 204 -3.91 20.12 0.81
N LEU A 205 -4.85 19.46 1.51
CA LEU A 205 -6.26 19.34 1.11
C LEU A 205 -7.20 20.21 1.97
N MET A 206 -6.68 20.91 3.00
CA MET A 206 -7.45 21.76 3.90
C MET A 206 -7.26 23.23 3.57
N ASN A 207 -8.29 24.04 3.80
CA ASN A 207 -8.15 25.49 3.72
C ASN A 207 -7.39 26.03 4.96
N GLU A 208 -6.73 27.16 4.78
CA GLU A 208 -5.89 27.80 5.78
C GLU A 208 -6.63 28.07 7.11
N SER A 209 -7.87 28.55 7.04
CA SER A 209 -8.68 28.84 8.23
C SER A 209 -8.99 27.59 9.05
N THR A 210 -9.23 26.44 8.41
CA THR A 210 -9.43 25.16 9.08
C THR A 210 -8.15 24.69 9.77
N ILE A 211 -7.00 24.83 9.12
CA ILE A 211 -5.70 24.47 9.70
C ILE A 211 -5.43 25.31 10.95
N GLN A 212 -5.59 26.64 10.85
CA GLN A 212 -5.37 27.57 11.97
C GLN A 212 -6.32 27.26 13.14
N TRP A 213 -7.60 27.01 12.86
CA TRP A 213 -8.58 26.65 13.89
C TRP A 213 -8.20 25.35 14.61
N LEU A 214 -7.84 24.31 13.87
CA LEU A 214 -7.40 23.04 14.43
C LEU A 214 -6.10 23.20 15.26
N ASP A 215 -5.15 23.99 14.77
CA ASP A 215 -3.89 24.24 15.50
C ASP A 215 -4.11 24.97 16.83
N MET A 216 -5.09 25.87 16.88
CA MET A 216 -5.46 26.59 18.11
C MET A 216 -6.33 25.74 19.06
N ALA A 217 -7.25 24.95 18.52
CA ALA A 217 -8.21 24.16 19.32
C ALA A 217 -7.58 22.92 19.97
N LEU A 218 -6.60 22.30 19.31
CA LEU A 218 -6.01 21.04 19.73
C LEU A 218 -4.55 21.27 20.18
N VAL A 219 -4.35 21.98 21.27
CA VAL A 219 -3.01 22.32 21.77
C VAL A 219 -2.40 21.14 22.52
N LYS A 220 -3.13 20.52 23.44
CA LYS A 220 -2.67 19.44 24.31
C LYS A 220 -3.85 18.52 24.68
N GLY A 221 -3.59 17.22 24.74
CA GLY A 221 -4.59 16.22 25.06
C GLY A 221 -4.53 15.02 24.14
N GLU A 222 -5.53 14.16 24.23
CA GLU A 222 -5.63 12.95 23.41
C GLU A 222 -7.05 12.70 22.90
N ILE A 223 -7.12 12.05 21.77
CA ILE A 223 -8.33 11.50 21.18
C ILE A 223 -8.43 10.04 21.63
N ARG A 224 -9.54 9.65 22.23
CA ARG A 224 -9.79 8.26 22.60
C ARG A 224 -11.06 7.72 21.96
N ASN A 225 -11.00 6.43 21.56
CA ASN A 225 -12.15 5.72 21.03
C ASN A 225 -12.85 6.47 19.89
N ALA A 226 -12.04 7.03 18.97
CA ALA A 226 -12.58 7.69 17.80
C ALA A 226 -12.99 6.67 16.73
N SER A 227 -14.05 6.97 16.00
CA SER A 227 -14.43 6.24 14.79
C SER A 227 -14.62 7.22 13.64
N VAL A 228 -14.15 6.80 12.47
CA VAL A 228 -14.23 7.57 11.23
C VAL A 228 -14.87 6.72 10.15
N LEU A 229 -15.84 7.29 9.46
CA LEU A 229 -16.47 6.71 8.27
C LEU A 229 -16.34 7.70 7.13
N LEU A 230 -15.88 7.22 5.98
CA LEU A 230 -15.83 7.99 4.75
C LEU A 230 -16.35 7.12 3.60
N SER A 231 -17.23 7.67 2.78
CA SER A 231 -17.74 7.02 1.58
C SER A 231 -18.03 8.08 0.52
N GLY A 232 -17.35 8.02 -0.61
CA GLY A 232 -17.58 8.97 -1.69
C GLY A 232 -16.48 9.00 -2.73
N ASN A 233 -16.77 9.72 -3.81
CA ASN A 233 -15.80 10.02 -4.85
C ASN A 233 -14.85 11.11 -4.34
N LEU A 234 -13.53 10.88 -4.44
CA LEU A 234 -12.51 11.77 -3.86
C LEU A 234 -12.44 13.15 -4.50
N ASP A 235 -12.92 13.33 -5.75
CA ASP A 235 -13.01 14.67 -6.37
C ASP A 235 -14.04 15.57 -5.68
N HIS A 236 -15.02 14.99 -5.00
CA HIS A 236 -16.09 15.71 -4.33
C HIS A 236 -15.79 15.98 -2.85
N TRP A 237 -14.58 15.63 -2.38
CA TRP A 237 -14.18 15.93 -1.00
C TRP A 237 -14.23 17.46 -0.73
N PRO A 238 -14.80 17.93 0.37
CA PRO A 238 -15.34 17.23 1.54
C PRO A 238 -16.85 16.88 1.45
N PHE A 239 -17.39 16.62 0.26
CA PHE A 239 -18.78 16.19 -0.01
C PHE A 239 -19.85 17.24 0.34
N ALA A 240 -19.54 18.51 0.13
CA ALA A 240 -20.49 19.62 0.36
C ALA A 240 -21.76 19.51 -0.52
N ASP A 241 -21.65 18.86 -1.67
CA ASP A 241 -22.72 18.58 -2.62
C ASP A 241 -23.58 17.34 -2.27
N LYS A 242 -23.32 16.70 -1.11
CA LYS A 242 -23.98 15.47 -0.64
C LYS A 242 -23.76 14.23 -1.52
N THR A 243 -22.76 14.24 -2.40
CA THR A 243 -22.39 13.08 -3.24
C THR A 243 -21.59 12.03 -2.50
N GLY A 244 -21.22 12.28 -1.24
CA GLY A 244 -20.52 11.37 -0.36
C GLY A 244 -20.86 11.62 1.10
N ARG A 245 -20.22 10.87 1.97
CA ARG A 245 -20.45 10.95 3.42
C ARG A 245 -19.12 10.91 4.17
N PHE A 246 -18.96 11.85 5.09
CA PHE A 246 -17.93 11.82 6.10
C PHE A 246 -18.57 11.91 7.48
N SER A 247 -18.14 11.07 8.42
CA SER A 247 -18.59 11.10 9.81
C SER A 247 -17.40 10.75 10.71
N ALA A 248 -17.15 11.58 11.70
CA ALA A 248 -16.18 11.31 12.75
C ALA A 248 -16.86 11.46 14.12
N ARG A 249 -16.59 10.51 15.01
CA ARG A 249 -17.05 10.52 16.41
C ARG A 249 -15.86 10.26 17.30
N THR A 250 -15.74 11.01 18.38
CA THR A 250 -14.65 10.84 19.33
C THR A 250 -15.01 11.38 20.71
N VAL A 251 -14.25 10.96 21.72
CA VAL A 251 -14.18 11.59 23.03
C VAL A 251 -12.85 12.34 23.12
N LEU A 252 -12.90 13.63 23.40
CA LEU A 252 -11.73 14.47 23.56
C LEU A 252 -11.43 14.62 25.05
N PHE A 253 -10.17 14.40 25.41
CA PHE A 253 -9.62 14.70 26.74
C PHE A 253 -8.61 15.82 26.56
N ALA A 254 -8.99 17.04 26.92
CA ALA A 254 -8.11 18.19 26.94
C ALA A 254 -7.58 18.40 28.35
N GLU A 255 -6.30 18.69 28.49
CA GLU A 255 -5.64 19.15 29.73
C GLU A 255 -5.41 20.65 29.74
#